data_e6983e2b5f7ef602186300bfa981c754
#
_entry.id   e6983e2b5f7ef602186300bfa981c754
#
_cell.length_a   1.000
_cell.length_b   1.000
_cell.length_c   1.000
_cell.angle_alpha   90.00
_cell.angle_beta   90.00
_cell.angle_gamma   90.00
#
_symmetry.space_group_name_H-M   'P 1'
#
loop_
_entity.id
_entity.type
_entity.pdbx_description
1 polymer ?
#
loop_
_entity_poly.entity_id
_entity_poly.type
_entity_poly.pdbx_seq_one_letter_code
_entity_poly.pdbx_strand_id
1 'polypeptide(L)'
;MRNMVRIAVVWFALASLLGLATLAHAQGLPTELPNRPTKEQLASDNNLFLALAKKVLKWEEPADPVQIAGPIYFVGTKGLGAFLITTSEGHVLMNTGMPSSGPMIVDSIRKLGFRPEDIKLMINGHAHIDHAGAFAFFKQQYGAELAVMKDDVAAMESGDLNDFKYANDFGYPPVKVDRVLRDGDQIRMGSVLFTAWHTPGHTRGATTWIVNLVLDGRAYVVVFPDGAGFNPGYRIAKNPSYPGIADDFRKTHHMLEMLKPDIWLAQHNEYYDFEGKRKRVETEGVKAWIDPEGYRRFVAGKKRVFEDEVDEELGAPKALAK
;
A
#
# COMPACT_ATOMS: atom_id res chain seq x y z
N MET A 1 -35.26 -10.52 -8.57
CA MET A 1 -34.46 -9.47 -7.94
C MET A 1 -33.72 -9.91 -6.65
N ARG A 2 -33.64 -11.21 -6.34
CA ARG A 2 -32.97 -11.74 -5.10
C ARG A 2 -31.55 -12.31 -5.31
N ASN A 3 -31.09 -12.40 -6.56
CA ASN A 3 -29.79 -13.03 -6.89
C ASN A 3 -28.65 -12.05 -7.22
N MET A 4 -28.86 -10.73 -7.23
CA MET A 4 -27.84 -9.76 -7.57
C MET A 4 -27.00 -9.27 -6.39
N VAL A 5 -27.44 -9.47 -5.15
CA VAL A 5 -26.75 -8.99 -3.94
C VAL A 5 -25.69 -9.99 -3.43
N ARG A 6 -25.81 -11.27 -3.79
CA ARG A 6 -24.87 -12.32 -3.34
C ARG A 6 -23.49 -12.31 -4.04
N ILE A 7 -23.34 -11.57 -5.13
CA ILE A 7 -22.10 -11.54 -5.91
C ILE A 7 -21.13 -10.46 -5.40
N ALA A 8 -21.59 -9.46 -4.65
CA ALA A 8 -20.80 -8.33 -4.23
C ALA A 8 -19.80 -8.62 -3.07
N VAL A 9 -20.04 -9.65 -2.26
CA VAL A 9 -19.29 -9.89 -1.01
C VAL A 9 -17.99 -10.70 -1.22
N VAL A 10 -17.95 -11.57 -2.22
CA VAL A 10 -16.73 -12.33 -2.60
C VAL A 10 -15.66 -11.44 -3.28
N TRP A 11 -16.00 -10.20 -3.59
CA TRP A 11 -15.30 -9.32 -4.50
C TRP A 11 -14.25 -8.40 -3.84
N PHE A 12 -14.17 -8.28 -2.53
CA PHE A 12 -13.26 -7.32 -1.91
C PHE A 12 -11.84 -7.85 -1.60
N ALA A 13 -11.62 -9.15 -1.48
CA ALA A 13 -10.25 -9.71 -1.45
C ALA A 13 -9.68 -9.91 -2.86
N LEU A 14 -10.55 -10.20 -3.84
CA LEU A 14 -10.23 -10.14 -5.27
C LEU A 14 -10.44 -8.73 -5.85
N ALA A 15 -11.06 -7.80 -5.17
CA ALA A 15 -11.37 -6.47 -5.68
C ALA A 15 -10.12 -5.63 -5.97
N SER A 16 -8.98 -5.93 -5.37
CA SER A 16 -7.71 -5.41 -5.89
C SER A 16 -7.36 -5.97 -7.27
N LEU A 17 -7.76 -7.20 -7.59
CA LEU A 17 -7.61 -7.81 -8.92
C LEU A 17 -8.90 -7.79 -9.76
N LEU A 18 -10.07 -7.56 -9.17
CA LEU A 18 -11.39 -7.72 -9.78
C LEU A 18 -12.27 -6.47 -9.76
N GLY A 19 -11.87 -5.38 -9.12
CA GLY A 19 -12.47 -4.04 -9.31
C GLY A 19 -12.44 -3.57 -10.77
N LEU A 20 -11.70 -4.28 -11.60
CA LEU A 20 -11.61 -4.09 -13.05
C LEU A 20 -12.88 -4.45 -13.83
N ALA A 21 -13.79 -5.24 -13.30
CA ALA A 21 -15.00 -5.60 -14.07
C ALA A 21 -16.00 -4.44 -14.23
N THR A 22 -16.04 -3.50 -13.28
CA THR A 22 -16.87 -2.30 -13.38
C THR A 22 -16.16 -1.14 -14.08
N LEU A 23 -14.83 -1.06 -14.00
CA LEU A 23 -14.02 -0.11 -14.76
C LEU A 23 -13.82 -0.55 -16.22
N ALA A 24 -13.78 -1.85 -16.49
CA ALA A 24 -13.65 -2.38 -17.86
C ALA A 24 -14.84 -1.99 -18.76
N HIS A 25 -16.05 -1.84 -18.22
CA HIS A 25 -17.21 -1.36 -18.98
C HIS A 25 -17.10 0.12 -19.36
N ALA A 26 -16.39 0.92 -18.57
CA ALA A 26 -16.24 2.35 -18.82
C ALA A 26 -15.08 2.70 -19.79
N GLN A 27 -14.17 1.75 -20.08
CA GLN A 27 -12.96 2.00 -20.86
C GLN A 27 -12.77 1.09 -22.09
N GLY A 28 -13.78 0.31 -22.48
CA GLY A 28 -13.68 -0.52 -23.70
C GLY A 28 -12.63 -1.64 -23.64
N LEU A 29 -12.18 -2.03 -22.44
CA LEU A 29 -11.29 -3.16 -22.26
C LEU A 29 -12.07 -4.49 -22.49
N PRO A 30 -11.41 -5.54 -23.05
CA PRO A 30 -12.08 -6.82 -23.25
C PRO A 30 -12.66 -7.33 -21.93
N THR A 31 -13.97 -7.49 -21.88
CA THR A 31 -14.71 -7.93 -20.69
C THR A 31 -14.47 -9.41 -20.38
N GLU A 32 -13.78 -10.14 -21.25
CA GLU A 32 -13.49 -11.56 -21.10
C GLU A 32 -12.00 -11.81 -21.27
N LEU A 33 -11.28 -11.99 -20.17
CA LEU A 33 -10.08 -12.81 -20.18
C LEU A 33 -10.59 -14.27 -20.19
N PRO A 34 -10.39 -15.03 -21.29
CA PRO A 34 -10.65 -16.46 -21.25
C PRO A 34 -9.74 -17.05 -20.16
N ASN A 35 -10.31 -17.77 -19.20
CA ASN A 35 -9.63 -18.37 -18.06
C ASN A 35 -9.13 -17.38 -16.99
N ARG A 36 -10.05 -16.69 -16.32
CA ARG A 36 -9.69 -16.02 -15.05
C ARG A 36 -9.26 -17.07 -14.04
N PRO A 37 -8.06 -16.93 -13.41
CA PRO A 37 -7.67 -17.86 -12.36
C PRO A 37 -8.63 -17.76 -11.18
N THR A 38 -8.89 -18.89 -10.54
CA THR A 38 -9.71 -18.95 -9.33
C THR A 38 -8.93 -18.42 -8.12
N LYS A 39 -9.63 -18.16 -6.99
CA LYS A 39 -8.99 -17.80 -5.71
C LYS A 39 -7.98 -18.88 -5.32
N GLU A 40 -8.32 -20.14 -5.49
CA GLU A 40 -7.49 -21.30 -5.17
C GLU A 40 -6.23 -21.36 -6.04
N GLN A 41 -6.33 -21.07 -7.34
CA GLN A 41 -5.17 -21.01 -8.23
C GLN A 41 -4.22 -19.87 -7.83
N LEU A 42 -4.74 -18.68 -7.54
CA LEU A 42 -3.94 -17.54 -7.06
C LEU A 42 -3.33 -17.81 -5.68
N ALA A 43 -4.03 -18.54 -4.82
CA ALA A 43 -3.54 -18.91 -3.50
C ALA A 43 -2.40 -19.93 -3.53
N SER A 44 -2.39 -20.81 -4.55
CA SER A 44 -1.42 -21.90 -4.70
C SER A 44 -0.26 -21.58 -5.62
N ASP A 45 -0.35 -20.56 -6.48
CA ASP A 45 0.70 -20.17 -7.43
C ASP A 45 1.06 -18.68 -7.27
N ASN A 46 2.08 -18.43 -6.46
CA ASN A 46 2.57 -17.08 -6.18
C ASN A 46 3.10 -16.38 -7.45
N ASN A 47 3.74 -17.12 -8.38
CA ASN A 47 4.25 -16.54 -9.61
C ASN A 47 3.13 -16.11 -10.56
N LEU A 48 2.04 -16.89 -10.64
CA LEU A 48 0.84 -16.51 -11.38
C LEU A 48 0.22 -15.24 -10.79
N PHE A 49 0.10 -15.18 -9.45
CA PHE A 49 -0.39 -13.99 -8.76
C PHE A 49 0.45 -12.75 -9.11
N LEU A 50 1.78 -12.83 -8.97
CA LEU A 50 2.67 -11.70 -9.25
C LEU A 50 2.63 -11.27 -10.73
N ALA A 51 2.61 -12.22 -11.65
CA ALA A 51 2.55 -11.95 -13.10
C ALA A 51 1.25 -11.21 -13.48
N LEU A 52 0.12 -11.60 -12.88
CA LEU A 52 -1.16 -10.94 -13.09
C LEU A 52 -1.19 -9.55 -12.46
N ALA A 53 -0.69 -9.40 -11.24
CA ALA A 53 -0.60 -8.12 -10.57
C ALA A 53 0.22 -7.12 -11.41
N LYS A 54 1.41 -7.49 -11.85
CA LYS A 54 2.23 -6.65 -12.74
C LYS A 54 1.50 -6.22 -14.01
N LYS A 55 0.84 -7.17 -14.68
CA LYS A 55 0.20 -6.91 -15.98
C LYS A 55 -1.13 -6.18 -15.86
N VAL A 56 -1.99 -6.63 -14.95
CA VAL A 56 -3.38 -6.13 -14.84
C VAL A 56 -3.43 -4.86 -14.01
N LEU A 57 -2.71 -4.81 -12.88
CA LEU A 57 -2.64 -3.64 -12.01
C LEU A 57 -1.54 -2.65 -12.43
N LYS A 58 -0.80 -2.93 -13.51
CA LYS A 58 0.19 -2.01 -14.10
C LYS A 58 1.29 -1.58 -13.14
N TRP A 59 1.76 -2.51 -12.32
CA TRP A 59 2.74 -2.22 -11.28
C TRP A 59 4.09 -1.72 -11.81
N GLU A 60 4.44 -2.05 -13.06
CA GLU A 60 5.69 -1.66 -13.71
C GLU A 60 5.48 -0.67 -14.88
N GLU A 61 4.30 -0.07 -15.00
CA GLU A 61 4.05 0.96 -16.00
C GLU A 61 4.27 2.36 -15.41
N PRO A 62 5.01 3.25 -16.11
CA PRO A 62 5.25 4.61 -15.64
C PRO A 62 3.95 5.40 -15.53
N ALA A 63 3.86 6.26 -14.51
CA ALA A 63 2.80 7.24 -14.36
C ALA A 63 3.40 8.65 -14.34
N ASP A 64 2.62 9.66 -14.75
CA ASP A 64 3.07 11.03 -14.58
C ASP A 64 2.95 11.43 -13.10
N PRO A 65 3.96 12.09 -12.55
CA PRO A 65 3.93 12.54 -11.17
C PRO A 65 2.93 13.68 -10.99
N VAL A 66 2.43 13.84 -9.76
CA VAL A 66 1.49 14.90 -9.43
C VAL A 66 1.68 15.38 -7.99
N GLN A 67 1.51 16.67 -7.76
CA GLN A 67 1.43 17.21 -6.41
C GLN A 67 0.11 16.79 -5.75
N ILE A 68 0.20 16.25 -4.54
CA ILE A 68 -0.96 15.85 -3.75
C ILE A 68 -1.41 17.00 -2.84
N ALA A 69 -0.55 17.38 -1.90
CA ALA A 69 -0.85 18.41 -0.91
C ALA A 69 0.44 19.01 -0.35
N GLY A 70 0.67 20.29 -0.57
CA GLY A 70 1.86 20.97 -0.08
C GLY A 70 3.15 20.24 -0.48
N PRO A 71 3.92 19.69 0.48
CA PRO A 71 5.19 19.03 0.19
C PRO A 71 5.04 17.58 -0.30
N ILE A 72 3.84 17.02 -0.40
CA ILE A 72 3.61 15.62 -0.78
C ILE A 72 3.35 15.52 -2.27
N TYR A 73 4.12 14.67 -2.95
CA TYR A 73 4.03 14.38 -4.39
C TYR A 73 3.93 12.88 -4.60
N PHE A 74 3.07 12.46 -5.54
CA PHE A 74 3.08 11.11 -6.07
C PHE A 74 4.18 10.99 -7.13
N VAL A 75 5.01 9.95 -7.01
CA VAL A 75 6.14 9.66 -7.93
C VAL A 75 6.18 8.18 -8.36
N GLY A 76 5.14 7.42 -8.05
CA GLY A 76 5.04 5.98 -8.27
C GLY A 76 4.75 5.56 -9.72
N THR A 77 4.20 4.37 -9.86
CA THR A 77 3.78 3.79 -11.14
C THR A 77 2.25 3.82 -11.27
N LYS A 78 1.70 3.36 -12.39
CA LYS A 78 0.23 3.36 -12.58
C LYS A 78 -0.52 2.55 -11.52
N GLY A 79 0.09 1.50 -10.98
CA GLY A 79 -0.54 0.65 -9.98
C GLY A 79 -0.04 0.84 -8.56
N LEU A 80 1.20 1.32 -8.38
CA LEU A 80 1.86 1.39 -7.08
C LEU A 80 2.15 2.82 -6.64
N GLY A 81 1.75 3.13 -5.42
CA GLY A 81 2.04 4.39 -4.75
C GLY A 81 3.47 4.46 -4.23
N ALA A 82 4.22 5.43 -4.73
CA ALA A 82 5.45 5.93 -4.13
C ALA A 82 5.30 7.43 -3.97
N PHE A 83 5.77 7.97 -2.85
CA PHE A 83 5.53 9.38 -2.52
C PHE A 83 6.83 10.07 -2.14
N LEU A 84 7.07 11.24 -2.74
CA LEU A 84 8.14 12.15 -2.35
C LEU A 84 7.56 13.21 -1.42
N ILE A 85 8.13 13.36 -0.24
CA ILE A 85 7.77 14.41 0.70
C ILE A 85 8.98 15.37 0.81
N THR A 86 8.81 16.57 0.28
CA THR A 86 9.90 17.55 0.20
C THR A 86 10.01 18.36 1.47
N THR A 87 11.25 18.63 1.92
CA THR A 87 11.52 19.47 3.10
C THR A 87 12.77 20.33 2.87
N SER A 88 12.97 21.32 3.72
CA SER A 88 14.18 22.16 3.70
C SER A 88 15.47 21.43 4.14
N GLU A 89 15.34 20.26 4.77
CA GLU A 89 16.44 19.45 5.26
C GLU A 89 16.77 18.24 4.36
N GLY A 90 16.14 18.19 3.19
CA GLY A 90 16.18 17.07 2.26
C GLY A 90 14.81 16.42 2.13
N HIS A 91 14.71 15.36 1.35
CA HIS A 91 13.42 14.74 1.00
C HIS A 91 13.28 13.36 1.65
N VAL A 92 12.02 12.98 1.89
CA VAL A 92 11.64 11.63 2.30
C VAL A 92 11.00 10.93 1.11
N LEU A 93 11.46 9.72 0.78
CA LEU A 93 10.83 8.84 -0.20
C LEU A 93 10.10 7.72 0.54
N MET A 94 8.79 7.65 0.38
CA MET A 94 7.94 6.61 0.95
C MET A 94 7.58 5.58 -0.12
N ASN A 95 7.93 4.32 0.12
CA ASN A 95 7.84 3.19 -0.79
C ASN A 95 8.62 3.42 -2.10
N THR A 96 8.98 2.34 -2.75
CA THR A 96 9.82 2.40 -3.96
C THR A 96 9.33 1.47 -5.09
N GLY A 97 8.15 0.87 -4.92
CA GLY A 97 7.60 -0.03 -5.93
C GLY A 97 8.42 -1.30 -6.12
N MET A 98 8.30 -1.89 -7.31
CA MET A 98 9.04 -3.07 -7.75
C MET A 98 10.54 -2.77 -7.91
N PRO A 99 11.43 -3.78 -7.96
CA PRO A 99 12.86 -3.55 -8.23
C PRO A 99 13.14 -2.76 -9.51
N SER A 100 12.28 -2.86 -10.51
CA SER A 100 12.34 -2.09 -11.77
C SER A 100 11.87 -0.64 -11.65
N SER A 101 11.23 -0.25 -10.55
CA SER A 101 10.59 1.07 -10.41
C SER A 101 11.60 2.20 -10.15
N GLY A 102 12.80 1.91 -9.67
CA GLY A 102 13.78 2.92 -9.27
C GLY A 102 14.02 4.00 -10.34
N PRO A 103 14.41 3.66 -11.58
CA PRO A 103 14.59 4.64 -12.65
C PRO A 103 13.33 5.46 -12.97
N MET A 104 12.14 4.84 -12.96
CA MET A 104 10.86 5.53 -13.22
C MET A 104 10.54 6.57 -12.13
N ILE A 105 10.81 6.24 -10.86
CA ILE A 105 10.64 7.17 -9.74
C ILE A 105 11.63 8.33 -9.85
N VAL A 106 12.89 8.06 -10.21
CA VAL A 106 13.90 9.10 -10.47
C VAL A 106 13.44 10.07 -11.56
N ASP A 107 12.91 9.55 -12.66
CA ASP A 107 12.39 10.37 -13.76
C ASP A 107 11.19 11.22 -13.30
N SER A 108 10.30 10.64 -12.49
CA SER A 108 9.17 11.35 -11.91
C SER A 108 9.62 12.50 -10.98
N ILE A 109 10.61 12.26 -10.14
CA ILE A 109 11.20 13.29 -9.25
C ILE A 109 11.80 14.43 -10.05
N ARG A 110 12.57 14.12 -11.12
CA ARG A 110 13.16 15.12 -12.01
C ARG A 110 12.13 15.93 -12.80
N LYS A 111 11.06 15.28 -13.28
CA LYS A 111 9.92 15.96 -13.94
C LYS A 111 9.26 17.00 -13.03
N LEU A 112 9.25 16.78 -11.73
CA LEU A 112 8.74 17.72 -10.73
C LEU A 112 9.74 18.84 -10.41
N GLY A 113 10.95 18.81 -10.97
CA GLY A 113 12.01 19.80 -10.73
C GLY A 113 12.83 19.54 -9.46
N PHE A 114 12.66 18.39 -8.83
CA PHE A 114 13.45 17.99 -7.65
C PHE A 114 14.66 17.15 -8.05
N ARG A 115 15.62 17.07 -7.14
CA ARG A 115 16.85 16.30 -7.31
C ARG A 115 16.75 15.01 -6.51
N PRO A 116 16.93 13.82 -7.11
CA PRO A 116 16.95 12.55 -6.37
C PRO A 116 18.07 12.48 -5.31
N GLU A 117 19.16 13.24 -5.49
CA GLU A 117 20.29 13.35 -4.56
C GLU A 117 19.89 14.03 -3.24
N ASP A 118 18.76 14.74 -3.22
CA ASP A 118 18.23 15.38 -2.03
C ASP A 118 17.34 14.44 -1.18
N ILE A 119 17.11 13.20 -1.62
CA ILE A 119 16.51 12.16 -0.78
C ILE A 119 17.49 11.79 0.33
N LYS A 120 17.11 12.06 1.58
CA LYS A 120 17.91 11.76 2.76
C LYS A 120 17.39 10.59 3.56
N LEU A 121 16.08 10.36 3.48
CA LEU A 121 15.41 9.32 4.22
C LEU A 121 14.45 8.55 3.32
N MET A 122 14.42 7.24 3.51
CA MET A 122 13.43 6.34 2.94
C MET A 122 12.63 5.68 4.05
N ILE A 123 11.33 5.53 3.84
CA ILE A 123 10.39 4.85 4.75
C ILE A 123 9.45 3.97 3.94
N ASN A 124 8.92 2.92 4.55
CA ASN A 124 8.01 1.98 3.88
C ASN A 124 6.69 1.81 4.63
N GLY A 125 5.69 1.33 3.93
CA GLY A 125 4.49 0.77 4.53
C GLY A 125 4.74 -0.65 5.03
N HIS A 126 5.30 -1.54 4.19
CA HIS A 126 5.67 -2.90 4.56
C HIS A 126 6.74 -3.49 3.60
N ALA A 127 7.29 -4.65 3.96
CA ALA A 127 8.50 -5.20 3.35
C ALA A 127 8.28 -6.11 2.13
N HIS A 128 7.14 -6.06 1.43
CA HIS A 128 6.97 -6.84 0.21
C HIS A 128 7.59 -6.18 -1.02
N ILE A 129 7.87 -7.00 -2.03
CA ILE A 129 8.58 -6.63 -3.27
C ILE A 129 7.99 -5.43 -4.01
N ASP A 130 6.68 -5.28 -3.99
CA ASP A 130 5.96 -4.22 -4.70
C ASP A 130 5.98 -2.85 -3.97
N HIS A 131 6.57 -2.81 -2.77
CA HIS A 131 6.76 -1.57 -1.99
C HIS A 131 8.22 -1.34 -1.62
N ALA A 132 8.98 -2.42 -1.39
CA ALA A 132 10.37 -2.37 -0.95
C ALA A 132 11.39 -2.62 -2.07
N GLY A 133 10.94 -3.02 -3.25
CA GLY A 133 11.77 -3.60 -4.32
C GLY A 133 12.95 -2.73 -4.77
N ALA A 134 12.81 -1.40 -4.78
CA ALA A 134 13.86 -0.51 -5.24
C ALA A 134 14.59 0.26 -4.12
N PHE A 135 14.40 -0.04 -2.82
CA PHE A 135 15.17 0.64 -1.76
C PHE A 135 16.68 0.45 -1.90
N ALA A 136 17.14 -0.74 -2.27
CA ALA A 136 18.56 -0.99 -2.50
C ALA A 136 19.13 -0.10 -3.61
N PHE A 137 18.37 0.12 -4.69
CA PHE A 137 18.74 1.04 -5.77
C PHE A 137 18.93 2.47 -5.23
N PHE A 138 17.97 3.02 -4.50
CA PHE A 138 18.08 4.38 -3.97
C PHE A 138 19.20 4.53 -2.95
N LYS A 139 19.39 3.54 -2.08
CA LYS A 139 20.49 3.53 -1.12
C LYS A 139 21.84 3.51 -1.81
N GLN A 140 22.00 2.68 -2.83
CA GLN A 140 23.27 2.57 -3.58
C GLN A 140 23.57 3.84 -4.39
N GLN A 141 22.57 4.44 -5.02
CA GLN A 141 22.76 5.57 -5.91
C GLN A 141 22.86 6.90 -5.16
N TYR A 142 22.14 7.07 -4.05
CA TYR A 142 21.98 8.37 -3.40
C TYR A 142 22.36 8.38 -1.92
N GLY A 143 22.66 7.22 -1.33
CA GLY A 143 23.10 7.12 0.06
C GLY A 143 22.02 7.46 1.10
N ALA A 144 20.73 7.42 0.70
CA ALA A 144 19.63 7.71 1.61
C ALA A 144 19.54 6.70 2.75
N GLU A 145 19.26 7.17 3.97
CA GLU A 145 18.99 6.30 5.12
C GLU A 145 17.64 5.58 4.95
N LEU A 146 17.53 4.34 5.45
CA LEU A 146 16.29 3.58 5.47
C LEU A 146 15.82 3.38 6.91
N ALA A 147 14.59 3.81 7.20
CA ALA A 147 13.93 3.60 8.49
C ALA A 147 12.76 2.62 8.33
N VAL A 148 12.76 1.56 9.15
CA VAL A 148 11.82 0.43 9.03
C VAL A 148 11.33 0.02 10.42
N MET A 149 10.07 -0.36 10.52
CA MET A 149 9.50 -0.96 11.73
C MET A 149 10.27 -2.23 12.10
N LYS A 150 10.57 -2.40 13.38
CA LYS A 150 11.42 -3.46 13.93
C LYS A 150 11.11 -4.84 13.32
N ASP A 151 9.84 -5.17 13.19
CA ASP A 151 9.42 -6.52 12.84
C ASP A 151 9.48 -6.82 11.32
N ASP A 152 9.78 -5.81 10.48
CA ASP A 152 10.10 -5.96 9.05
C ASP A 152 11.59 -5.80 8.73
N VAL A 153 12.45 -5.52 9.73
CA VAL A 153 13.90 -5.35 9.49
C VAL A 153 14.54 -6.58 8.86
N ALA A 154 14.23 -7.76 9.40
CA ALA A 154 14.78 -9.01 8.88
C ALA A 154 14.36 -9.28 7.42
N ALA A 155 13.12 -8.94 7.05
CA ALA A 155 12.63 -9.04 5.68
C ALA A 155 13.42 -8.09 4.75
N MET A 156 13.58 -6.82 5.13
CA MET A 156 14.36 -5.86 4.35
C MET A 156 15.82 -6.30 4.14
N GLU A 157 16.48 -6.77 5.21
CA GLU A 157 17.89 -7.13 5.16
C GLU A 157 18.16 -8.48 4.51
N SER A 158 17.15 -9.35 4.40
CA SER A 158 17.24 -10.60 3.63
C SER A 158 16.73 -10.46 2.20
N GLY A 159 16.04 -9.35 1.84
CA GLY A 159 15.31 -9.23 0.57
C GLY A 159 14.02 -10.04 0.55
N ASP A 160 13.36 -10.14 1.70
CA ASP A 160 12.12 -10.87 1.96
C ASP A 160 12.21 -12.38 1.71
N LEU A 161 13.41 -12.92 1.84
CA LEU A 161 13.59 -14.36 1.87
C LEU A 161 12.98 -14.92 3.17
N ASN A 162 12.24 -16.00 3.06
CA ASN A 162 11.50 -16.65 4.16
C ASN A 162 10.24 -15.88 4.64
N ASP A 163 9.61 -15.11 3.76
CA ASP A 163 8.27 -14.59 4.04
C ASP A 163 7.31 -15.73 4.43
N PHE A 164 6.41 -15.46 5.37
CA PHE A 164 5.50 -16.48 5.91
C PHE A 164 4.44 -16.98 4.91
N LYS A 165 4.20 -16.24 3.83
CA LYS A 165 3.28 -16.60 2.74
C LYS A 165 4.04 -16.96 1.45
N TYR A 166 5.01 -16.13 1.08
CA TYR A 166 5.66 -16.23 -0.24
C TYR A 166 6.98 -16.99 -0.21
N ALA A 167 7.52 -17.27 0.97
CA ALA A 167 8.82 -17.90 1.16
C ALA A 167 9.89 -17.16 0.33
N ASN A 168 10.47 -17.82 -0.68
CA ASN A 168 11.52 -17.24 -1.54
C ASN A 168 11.01 -16.79 -2.90
N ASP A 169 9.70 -16.80 -3.15
CA ASP A 169 9.15 -16.56 -4.49
C ASP A 169 9.20 -15.08 -4.88
N PHE A 170 9.16 -14.16 -3.90
CA PHE A 170 9.07 -12.71 -4.10
C PHE A 170 10.29 -11.95 -3.58
N GLY A 171 11.45 -12.55 -3.61
CA GLY A 171 12.69 -11.90 -3.19
C GLY A 171 13.03 -10.66 -4.02
N TYR A 172 13.64 -9.66 -3.37
CA TYR A 172 14.15 -8.43 -3.96
C TYR A 172 15.59 -8.14 -3.46
N PRO A 173 16.32 -7.19 -4.06
CA PRO A 173 17.67 -6.86 -3.60
C PRO A 173 17.68 -6.45 -2.12
N PRO A 174 18.39 -7.18 -1.24
CA PRO A 174 18.43 -6.88 0.19
C PRO A 174 19.01 -5.49 0.45
N VAL A 175 18.50 -4.84 1.50
CA VAL A 175 18.91 -3.49 1.85
C VAL A 175 19.11 -3.34 3.35
N LYS A 176 20.26 -2.81 3.75
CA LYS A 176 20.56 -2.55 5.16
C LYS A 176 19.64 -1.47 5.71
N VAL A 177 19.03 -1.75 6.86
CA VAL A 177 18.24 -0.80 7.64
C VAL A 177 19.16 0.05 8.51
N ASP A 178 19.00 1.39 8.49
CA ASP A 178 19.80 2.33 9.27
C ASP A 178 19.10 2.73 10.57
N ARG A 179 17.78 2.82 10.54
CA ARG A 179 16.94 3.24 11.68
C ARG A 179 15.84 2.22 11.93
N VAL A 180 15.89 1.59 13.09
CA VAL A 180 14.85 0.64 13.53
C VAL A 180 13.79 1.39 14.29
N LEU A 181 12.55 1.33 13.81
CA LEU A 181 11.40 2.02 14.39
C LEU A 181 10.59 1.12 15.31
N ARG A 182 9.87 1.74 16.23
CA ARG A 182 8.87 1.14 17.13
C ARG A 182 7.54 1.86 16.97
N ASP A 183 6.49 1.23 17.46
CA ASP A 183 5.14 1.81 17.47
C ASP A 183 5.12 3.20 18.14
N GLY A 184 4.59 4.19 17.45
CA GLY A 184 4.51 5.57 17.89
C GLY A 184 5.77 6.41 17.67
N ASP A 185 6.85 5.84 17.12
CA ASP A 185 8.06 6.62 16.85
C ASP A 185 7.79 7.74 15.86
N GLN A 186 8.50 8.85 16.08
CA GLN A 186 8.36 10.05 15.29
C GLN A 186 9.67 10.42 14.60
N ILE A 187 9.55 10.84 13.35
CA ILE A 187 10.65 11.39 12.58
C ILE A 187 10.26 12.81 12.15
N ARG A 188 11.11 13.79 12.48
CA ARG A 188 10.96 15.16 12.01
C ARG A 188 12.00 15.43 10.93
N MET A 189 11.55 15.98 9.80
CA MET A 189 12.41 16.54 8.77
C MET A 189 11.86 17.91 8.36
N GLY A 190 12.63 18.96 8.65
CA GLY A 190 12.16 20.33 8.50
C GLY A 190 10.85 20.58 9.27
N SER A 191 9.86 21.10 8.58
CA SER A 191 8.52 21.36 9.16
C SER A 191 7.61 20.14 9.18
N VAL A 192 8.01 19.01 8.58
CA VAL A 192 7.16 17.81 8.47
C VAL A 192 7.44 16.85 9.61
N LEU A 193 6.39 16.39 10.27
CA LEU A 193 6.43 15.37 11.31
C LEU A 193 5.75 14.10 10.80
N PHE A 194 6.49 13.01 10.78
CA PHE A 194 6.03 11.66 10.45
C PHE A 194 5.85 10.89 11.76
N THR A 195 4.70 10.24 11.94
CA THR A 195 4.46 9.31 13.05
C THR A 195 4.24 7.92 12.50
N ALA A 196 5.03 6.94 12.96
CA ALA A 196 4.94 5.54 12.57
C ALA A 196 4.03 4.78 13.52
N TRP A 197 2.92 4.26 13.04
CA TRP A 197 2.07 3.33 13.78
C TRP A 197 2.28 1.90 13.31
N HIS A 198 2.59 1.01 14.24
CA HIS A 198 2.74 -0.41 13.95
C HIS A 198 1.37 -1.06 13.74
N THR A 199 1.08 -1.36 12.48
CA THR A 199 -0.19 -1.96 12.00
C THR A 199 0.06 -3.33 11.37
N PRO A 200 0.48 -4.36 12.18
CA PRO A 200 0.88 -5.67 11.70
C PRO A 200 -0.28 -6.48 11.13
N GLY A 201 0.04 -7.54 10.39
CA GLY A 201 -0.91 -8.47 9.78
C GLY A 201 -0.53 -8.80 8.35
N HIS A 202 -0.49 -7.81 7.45
CA HIS A 202 -0.05 -7.98 6.07
C HIS A 202 1.43 -8.41 6.00
N THR A 203 2.29 -7.73 6.74
CA THR A 203 3.59 -8.21 7.22
C THR A 203 3.65 -8.05 8.74
N ARG A 204 4.71 -8.55 9.37
CA ARG A 204 4.89 -8.41 10.81
C ARG A 204 5.16 -6.97 11.24
N GLY A 205 5.82 -6.19 10.37
CA GLY A 205 6.21 -4.81 10.62
C GLY A 205 5.47 -3.79 9.76
N ALA A 206 4.32 -4.13 9.19
CA ALA A 206 3.52 -3.17 8.44
C ALA A 206 3.27 -1.90 9.25
N THR A 207 3.41 -0.75 8.61
CA THR A 207 3.46 0.56 9.24
C THR A 207 2.50 1.53 8.57
N THR A 208 1.55 2.02 9.32
CA THR A 208 0.73 3.17 8.92
C THR A 208 1.46 4.47 9.26
N TRP A 209 1.63 5.34 8.27
CA TRP A 209 2.27 6.63 8.48
C TRP A 209 1.22 7.74 8.61
N ILE A 210 1.43 8.61 9.60
CA ILE A 210 0.61 9.81 9.82
C ILE A 210 1.51 11.03 9.63
N VAL A 211 1.08 11.93 8.75
CA VAL A 211 1.79 13.17 8.44
C VAL A 211 0.86 14.35 8.70
N ASN A 212 1.30 15.26 9.56
CA ASN A 212 0.56 16.49 9.85
C ASN A 212 1.15 17.64 9.01
N LEU A 213 0.30 18.32 8.26
CA LEU A 213 0.65 19.45 7.41
C LEU A 213 -0.15 20.69 7.80
N VAL A 214 0.45 21.87 7.56
CA VAL A 214 -0.28 23.14 7.59
C VAL A 214 -0.15 23.77 6.22
N LEU A 215 -1.26 23.95 5.51
CA LEU A 215 -1.33 24.56 4.19
C LEU A 215 -2.30 25.75 4.25
N ASP A 216 -1.83 26.91 3.86
CA ASP A 216 -2.61 28.15 3.86
C ASP A 216 -3.32 28.41 5.20
N GLY A 217 -2.63 28.14 6.32
CA GLY A 217 -3.14 28.31 7.68
C GLY A 217 -4.11 27.24 8.17
N ARG A 218 -4.43 26.23 7.35
CA ARG A 218 -5.27 25.09 7.72
C ARG A 218 -4.42 23.84 8.01
N ALA A 219 -4.71 23.18 9.12
CA ALA A 219 -4.10 21.88 9.44
C ALA A 219 -4.79 20.75 8.66
N TYR A 220 -3.99 19.80 8.17
CA TYR A 220 -4.43 18.59 7.51
C TYR A 220 -3.75 17.37 8.15
N VAL A 221 -4.51 16.31 8.36
CA VAL A 221 -4.02 15.00 8.73
C VAL A 221 -3.98 14.15 7.48
N VAL A 222 -2.78 13.75 7.05
CA VAL A 222 -2.56 12.84 5.93
C VAL A 222 -2.18 11.49 6.47
N VAL A 223 -2.89 10.43 6.07
CA VAL A 223 -2.61 9.06 6.50
C VAL A 223 -2.25 8.18 5.29
N PHE A 224 -1.22 7.38 5.47
CA PHE A 224 -0.82 6.31 4.56
C PHE A 224 -1.09 4.98 5.27
N PRO A 225 -2.32 4.45 5.20
CA PRO A 225 -2.70 3.25 5.91
C PRO A 225 -2.05 2.02 5.31
N ASP A 226 -1.54 1.13 6.16
CA ASP A 226 -0.99 -0.16 5.78
C ASP A 226 -1.44 -1.27 6.73
N GLY A 227 -1.13 -2.53 6.39
CA GLY A 227 -1.40 -3.70 7.22
C GLY A 227 -2.83 -4.24 7.17
N ALA A 228 -3.80 -3.49 6.61
CA ALA A 228 -5.23 -3.81 6.73
C ALA A 228 -5.72 -4.97 5.85
N GLY A 229 -5.02 -5.29 4.78
CA GLY A 229 -5.43 -6.31 3.81
C GLY A 229 -4.53 -7.54 3.81
N PHE A 230 -4.97 -8.58 3.13
CA PHE A 230 -4.17 -9.78 2.86
C PHE A 230 -4.41 -10.28 1.45
N ASN A 231 -3.47 -11.06 0.93
CA ASN A 231 -3.52 -11.62 -0.41
C ASN A 231 -4.09 -13.06 -0.41
N PRO A 232 -4.56 -13.57 -1.56
CA PRO A 232 -5.02 -14.95 -1.67
C PRO A 232 -3.99 -15.94 -1.13
N GLY A 233 -4.45 -16.90 -0.31
CA GLY A 233 -3.60 -17.93 0.28
C GLY A 233 -2.96 -17.57 1.62
N TYR A 234 -3.23 -16.39 2.17
CA TYR A 234 -2.94 -16.15 3.58
C TYR A 234 -3.79 -17.10 4.43
N ARG A 235 -3.19 -17.65 5.46
CA ARG A 235 -3.90 -18.40 6.51
C ARG A 235 -4.02 -17.46 7.70
N ILE A 236 -5.25 -17.05 8.00
CA ILE A 236 -5.49 -15.98 8.98
C ILE A 236 -5.79 -16.57 10.37
N ALA A 237 -6.73 -17.51 10.45
CA ALA A 237 -7.16 -18.03 11.76
C ALA A 237 -6.10 -18.94 12.41
N LYS A 238 -5.36 -19.71 11.61
CA LYS A 238 -4.35 -20.66 12.08
C LYS A 238 -3.14 -20.67 11.16
N ASN A 239 -2.21 -19.75 11.37
CA ASN A 239 -0.97 -19.68 10.62
C ASN A 239 0.21 -20.21 11.45
N PRO A 240 0.81 -21.36 11.12
CA PRO A 240 1.95 -21.89 11.87
C PRO A 240 3.23 -21.06 11.67
N SER A 241 3.38 -20.38 10.54
CA SER A 241 4.52 -19.52 10.24
C SER A 241 4.36 -18.11 10.79
N TYR A 242 3.13 -17.70 11.12
CA TYR A 242 2.83 -16.43 11.77
C TYR A 242 1.76 -16.63 12.85
N PRO A 243 2.09 -17.25 13.98
CA PRO A 243 1.18 -17.35 15.12
C PRO A 243 0.73 -15.95 15.57
N GLY A 244 -0.58 -15.76 15.80
CA GLY A 244 -1.14 -14.47 16.22
C GLY A 244 -1.50 -13.49 15.10
N ILE A 245 -1.34 -13.85 13.83
CA ILE A 245 -1.67 -12.98 12.69
C ILE A 245 -3.11 -12.44 12.75
N ALA A 246 -4.09 -13.25 13.21
CA ALA A 246 -5.47 -12.79 13.35
C ALA A 246 -5.61 -11.67 14.40
N ASP A 247 -4.87 -11.75 15.51
CA ASP A 247 -4.90 -10.71 16.54
C ASP A 247 -4.20 -9.43 16.06
N ASP A 248 -3.13 -9.58 15.28
CA ASP A 248 -2.46 -8.47 14.64
C ASP A 248 -3.37 -7.74 13.65
N PHE A 249 -4.12 -8.45 12.80
CA PHE A 249 -5.13 -7.83 11.94
C PHE A 249 -6.23 -7.12 12.74
N ARG A 250 -6.71 -7.73 13.85
CA ARG A 250 -7.70 -7.08 14.73
C ARG A 250 -7.17 -5.79 15.34
N LYS A 251 -5.92 -5.81 15.84
CA LYS A 251 -5.22 -4.62 16.33
C LYS A 251 -5.16 -3.55 15.24
N THR A 252 -4.72 -3.93 14.05
CA THR A 252 -4.58 -3.02 12.91
C THR A 252 -5.91 -2.39 12.52
N HIS A 253 -6.96 -3.18 12.33
CA HIS A 253 -8.27 -2.63 12.00
C HIS A 253 -8.79 -1.68 13.07
N HIS A 254 -8.62 -2.02 14.36
CA HIS A 254 -9.01 -1.15 15.46
C HIS A 254 -8.24 0.19 15.43
N MET A 255 -6.93 0.15 15.21
CA MET A 255 -6.10 1.36 15.12
C MET A 255 -6.51 2.24 13.93
N LEU A 256 -6.74 1.64 12.77
CA LEU A 256 -7.16 2.38 11.57
C LEU A 256 -8.57 2.99 11.73
N GLU A 257 -9.50 2.33 12.41
CA GLU A 257 -10.84 2.88 12.71
C GLU A 257 -10.79 4.14 13.59
N MET A 258 -9.75 4.28 14.43
CA MET A 258 -9.58 5.48 15.28
C MET A 258 -9.08 6.70 14.51
N LEU A 259 -8.43 6.52 13.36
CA LEU A 259 -7.89 7.61 12.56
C LEU A 259 -8.99 8.38 11.81
N LYS A 260 -8.81 9.69 11.73
CA LYS A 260 -9.72 10.62 11.05
C LYS A 260 -8.93 11.51 10.08
N PRO A 261 -8.40 10.95 8.99
CA PRO A 261 -7.65 11.75 8.03
C PRO A 261 -8.54 12.71 7.24
N ASP A 262 -7.99 13.86 6.86
CA ASP A 262 -8.53 14.69 5.78
C ASP A 262 -8.18 14.03 4.42
N ILE A 263 -6.93 13.61 4.27
CA ILE A 263 -6.37 13.01 3.07
C ILE A 263 -5.84 11.63 3.43
N TRP A 264 -6.09 10.65 2.59
CA TRP A 264 -5.48 9.34 2.70
C TRP A 264 -4.94 8.87 1.37
N LEU A 265 -3.78 8.23 1.43
CA LEU A 265 -3.02 7.78 0.27
C LEU A 265 -2.59 6.34 0.55
N ALA A 266 -2.69 5.46 -0.42
CA ALA A 266 -2.37 4.05 -0.21
C ALA A 266 -1.26 3.58 -1.15
N GLN A 267 -0.72 2.41 -0.82
CA GLN A 267 0.36 1.78 -1.57
C GLN A 267 -0.10 1.27 -2.94
N HIS A 268 -1.41 1.01 -3.09
CA HIS A 268 -2.04 0.63 -4.35
C HIS A 268 -3.02 1.70 -4.78
N ASN A 269 -2.86 2.20 -6.00
CA ASN A 269 -3.58 3.36 -6.52
C ASN A 269 -5.10 3.14 -6.64
N GLU A 270 -5.52 1.89 -6.87
CA GLU A 270 -6.94 1.54 -6.96
C GLU A 270 -7.68 1.66 -5.62
N TYR A 271 -7.00 1.62 -4.48
CA TYR A 271 -7.66 1.67 -3.18
C TYR A 271 -8.32 3.02 -2.88
N TYR A 272 -7.74 4.10 -3.39
CA TYR A 272 -8.17 5.46 -3.07
C TYR A 272 -8.58 6.31 -4.28
N ASP A 273 -8.93 5.67 -5.40
CA ASP A 273 -9.36 6.33 -6.63
C ASP A 273 -8.34 7.38 -7.13
N PHE A 274 -7.06 6.96 -7.17
CA PHE A 274 -5.96 7.85 -7.58
C PHE A 274 -6.24 8.56 -8.91
N GLU A 275 -6.61 7.83 -9.95
CA GLU A 275 -6.83 8.40 -11.28
C GLU A 275 -8.04 9.35 -11.32
N GLY A 276 -9.11 9.06 -10.59
CA GLY A 276 -10.25 9.95 -10.47
C GLY A 276 -9.90 11.25 -9.74
N LYS A 277 -9.16 11.14 -8.63
CA LYS A 277 -8.69 12.28 -7.86
C LYS A 277 -7.69 13.12 -8.67
N ARG A 278 -6.72 12.48 -9.33
CA ARG A 278 -5.71 13.13 -10.16
C ARG A 278 -6.32 14.00 -11.26
N LYS A 279 -7.36 13.53 -11.95
CA LYS A 279 -8.06 14.29 -13.00
C LYS A 279 -8.72 15.57 -12.46
N ARG A 280 -9.09 15.60 -11.18
CA ARG A 280 -9.74 16.77 -10.56
C ARG A 280 -8.75 17.78 -9.99
N VAL A 281 -7.47 17.41 -9.85
CA VAL A 281 -6.45 18.30 -9.25
C VAL A 281 -6.34 19.65 -9.96
N GLU A 282 -6.41 19.68 -11.29
CA GLU A 282 -6.29 20.92 -12.06
C GLU A 282 -7.38 21.95 -11.71
N THR A 283 -8.58 21.47 -11.34
CA THR A 283 -9.72 22.34 -11.03
C THR A 283 -9.99 22.51 -9.55
N GLU A 284 -9.66 21.50 -8.74
CA GLU A 284 -10.00 21.44 -7.30
C GLU A 284 -8.77 21.62 -6.39
N GLY A 285 -7.55 21.51 -6.93
CA GLY A 285 -6.32 21.55 -6.15
C GLY A 285 -6.30 20.46 -5.08
N VAL A 286 -5.86 20.81 -3.86
CA VAL A 286 -5.78 19.88 -2.72
C VAL A 286 -7.13 19.27 -2.35
N LYS A 287 -8.24 19.93 -2.67
CA LYS A 287 -9.60 19.44 -2.35
C LYS A 287 -9.91 18.11 -3.06
N ALA A 288 -9.31 17.86 -4.24
CA ALA A 288 -9.46 16.61 -4.95
C ALA A 288 -9.02 15.37 -4.14
N TRP A 289 -8.12 15.57 -3.19
CA TRP A 289 -7.55 14.51 -2.35
C TRP A 289 -8.24 14.34 -1.00
N ILE A 290 -9.11 15.30 -0.59
CA ILE A 290 -9.85 15.21 0.67
C ILE A 290 -10.96 14.17 0.52
N ASP A 291 -10.84 13.05 1.25
CA ASP A 291 -11.79 11.93 1.12
C ASP A 291 -11.88 11.09 2.42
N PRO A 292 -12.34 11.68 3.52
CA PRO A 292 -12.49 10.95 4.78
C PRO A 292 -13.51 9.82 4.70
N GLU A 293 -14.53 9.95 3.85
CA GLU A 293 -15.53 8.88 3.63
C GLU A 293 -14.93 7.69 2.88
N GLY A 294 -14.11 7.94 1.86
CA GLY A 294 -13.37 6.89 1.16
C GLY A 294 -12.47 6.10 2.11
N TYR A 295 -11.78 6.81 3.02
CA TYR A 295 -10.99 6.17 4.08
C TYR A 295 -11.84 5.23 4.95
N ARG A 296 -12.98 5.71 5.46
CA ARG A 296 -13.87 4.88 6.29
C ARG A 296 -14.37 3.65 5.55
N ARG A 297 -14.78 3.82 4.28
CA ARG A 297 -15.19 2.68 3.45
C ARG A 297 -14.07 1.68 3.22
N PHE A 298 -12.84 2.17 2.97
CA PHE A 298 -11.67 1.32 2.81
C PHE A 298 -11.41 0.47 4.07
N VAL A 299 -11.31 1.08 5.24
CA VAL A 299 -11.06 0.37 6.51
C VAL A 299 -12.15 -0.63 6.82
N ALA A 300 -13.41 -0.22 6.74
CA ALA A 300 -14.57 -1.09 6.99
C ALA A 300 -14.63 -2.27 5.99
N GLY A 301 -14.29 -2.02 4.72
CA GLY A 301 -14.23 -3.06 3.70
C GLY A 301 -13.14 -4.10 3.99
N LYS A 302 -11.94 -3.65 4.35
CA LYS A 302 -10.81 -4.55 4.69
C LYS A 302 -11.12 -5.38 5.94
N LYS A 303 -11.68 -4.77 6.97
CA LYS A 303 -12.09 -5.46 8.20
C LYS A 303 -13.12 -6.54 7.91
N ARG A 304 -14.16 -6.23 7.13
CA ARG A 304 -15.19 -7.22 6.79
C ARG A 304 -14.60 -8.41 6.04
N VAL A 305 -13.71 -8.17 5.05
CA VAL A 305 -13.06 -9.25 4.30
C VAL A 305 -12.22 -10.14 5.24
N PHE A 306 -11.55 -9.52 6.21
CA PHE A 306 -10.80 -10.25 7.23
C PHE A 306 -11.72 -11.12 8.11
N GLU A 307 -12.82 -10.58 8.60
CA GLU A 307 -13.78 -11.31 9.43
C GLU A 307 -14.39 -12.48 8.64
N ASP A 308 -14.79 -12.25 7.39
CA ASP A 308 -15.34 -13.30 6.50
C ASP A 308 -14.31 -14.43 6.26
N GLU A 309 -13.02 -14.12 6.10
CA GLU A 309 -11.95 -15.13 5.91
C GLU A 309 -11.69 -15.93 7.18
N VAL A 310 -11.67 -15.28 8.35
CA VAL A 310 -11.54 -15.97 9.64
C VAL A 310 -12.69 -16.95 9.87
N ASP A 311 -13.91 -16.52 9.59
CA ASP A 311 -15.10 -17.36 9.71
C ASP A 311 -15.05 -18.55 8.73
N GLU A 312 -14.60 -18.32 7.50
CA GLU A 312 -14.43 -19.38 6.49
C GLU A 312 -13.37 -20.41 6.94
N GLU A 313 -12.21 -19.98 7.40
CA GLU A 313 -11.14 -20.86 7.88
C GLU A 313 -11.54 -21.67 9.14
N LEU A 314 -12.41 -21.11 9.98
CA LEU A 314 -12.89 -21.77 11.18
C LEU A 314 -14.13 -22.66 10.94
N GLY A 315 -14.69 -22.65 9.72
CA GLY A 315 -15.89 -23.37 9.38
C GLY A 315 -17.15 -22.80 10.06
N ALA A 316 -17.13 -21.52 10.42
CA ALA A 316 -18.27 -20.86 11.01
C ALA A 316 -19.43 -20.74 9.99
N PRO A 317 -20.70 -20.91 10.39
CA PRO A 317 -21.83 -20.70 9.48
C PRO A 317 -21.84 -19.24 9.03
N LYS A 318 -21.82 -19.02 7.70
CA LYS A 318 -21.90 -17.66 7.14
C LYS A 318 -23.14 -16.96 7.70
N ALA A 319 -22.92 -15.85 8.41
CA ALA A 319 -24.02 -15.03 8.89
C ALA A 319 -24.91 -14.62 7.71
N LEU A 320 -26.20 -14.98 7.76
CA LEU A 320 -27.16 -14.54 6.75
C LEU A 320 -27.16 -13.00 6.75
N ALA A 321 -26.64 -12.40 5.68
CA ALA A 321 -26.69 -10.94 5.50
C ALA A 321 -28.14 -10.46 5.66
N LYS A 322 -28.41 -9.69 6.71
CA LYS A 322 -29.68 -9.02 6.94
C LYS A 322 -29.82 -7.81 6.02
#